data_4ad0d09d586191333e0557a36cd89235
#
_entry.id   4ad0d09d586191333e0557a36cd89235
#
_cell.length_a   1.000
_cell.length_b   1.000
_cell.length_c   1.000
_cell.angle_alpha   90.00
_cell.angle_beta   90.00
_cell.angle_gamma   90.00
#
_symmetry.space_group_name_H-M   'P 1'
#
loop_
_entity.id
_entity.type
_entity.pdbx_description
1 polymer ?
#
loop_
_entity_poly.entity_id
_entity_poly.type
_entity_poly.pdbx_seq_one_letter_code
_entity_poly.pdbx_strand_id
1 'polypeptide(L)'
;MRTKRAFKEFCVLGGLASSVCGVAQERPNIIVFLVDDMGLMDTSVPFIADESGQPVRHPLNDWYHTPNMERLAKQGICFSTFYAQSVSSPSRASIMTGQNATRHGVTNWINAESNNRNPFGPPQWNWKGLRKDMPTMPRVLQQAGYKTIHVGKAHFGCMGSEGENPLNIGFDVNIAGSGIGHPGSYYGEWGYGHIKGQKIRAVPDLEKYHGTDTFLSEALTIEANREITKAV
;
A
#
# COMPACT_ATOMS: atom_id res chain seq x y z
N MET A 1 43.45 52.03 -54.54
CA MET A 1 43.83 51.51 -53.23
C MET A 1 42.61 51.60 -52.32
N ARG A 2 42.05 50.44 -51.92
CA ARG A 2 40.78 50.31 -51.18
C ARG A 2 41.04 50.18 -49.69
N THR A 3 40.57 51.09 -48.90
CA THR A 3 40.55 51.04 -47.43
C THR A 3 39.31 50.28 -46.98
N LYS A 4 39.50 49.14 -46.27
CA LYS A 4 38.45 48.39 -45.64
C LYS A 4 38.09 49.04 -44.29
N ARG A 5 36.84 49.50 -44.13
CA ARG A 5 36.23 49.86 -42.86
C ARG A 5 35.76 48.59 -42.18
N ALA A 6 36.25 48.33 -40.96
CA ALA A 6 35.76 47.32 -40.08
C ALA A 6 34.55 47.83 -39.32
N PHE A 7 33.43 47.20 -39.46
CA PHE A 7 32.20 47.42 -38.69
C PHE A 7 32.28 46.58 -37.42
N LYS A 8 32.37 47.20 -36.27
CA LYS A 8 32.24 46.54 -34.99
C LYS A 8 30.76 46.55 -34.62
N GLU A 9 30.10 45.40 -34.76
CA GLU A 9 28.78 45.20 -34.17
C GLU A 9 28.94 44.85 -32.67
N PHE A 10 28.37 45.71 -31.86
CA PHE A 10 28.28 45.56 -30.43
C PHE A 10 26.97 44.78 -30.13
N CYS A 11 27.05 43.47 -29.99
CA CYS A 11 25.92 42.64 -29.48
C CYS A 11 25.80 42.86 -27.97
N VAL A 12 24.84 43.65 -27.54
CA VAL A 12 24.38 43.72 -26.15
C VAL A 12 23.46 42.54 -25.94
N LEU A 13 23.98 41.45 -25.41
CA LEU A 13 23.19 40.34 -24.85
C LEU A 13 22.63 40.80 -23.51
N GLY A 14 21.43 41.36 -23.53
CA GLY A 14 20.60 41.53 -22.35
C GLY A 14 20.11 40.16 -21.85
N GLY A 15 20.83 39.58 -20.91
CA GLY A 15 20.38 38.39 -20.23
C GLY A 15 19.19 38.72 -19.35
N LEU A 16 17.97 38.43 -19.83
CA LEU A 16 16.79 38.29 -18.99
C LEU A 16 16.96 36.98 -18.20
N ALA A 17 17.56 37.12 -17.00
CA ALA A 17 17.46 36.08 -15.99
C ALA A 17 16.00 36.06 -15.50
N SER A 18 15.16 35.35 -16.21
CA SER A 18 13.84 34.97 -15.70
C SER A 18 14.08 34.03 -14.52
N SER A 19 14.06 34.63 -13.32
CA SER A 19 13.94 33.86 -12.09
C SER A 19 12.59 33.14 -12.17
N VAL A 20 12.58 31.92 -12.67
CA VAL A 20 11.48 31.01 -12.48
C VAL A 20 11.49 30.70 -10.99
N CYS A 21 10.78 31.51 -10.19
CA CYS A 21 10.34 31.10 -8.89
C CYS A 21 9.44 29.87 -9.14
N GLY A 22 10.05 28.71 -9.12
CA GLY A 22 9.32 27.47 -9.03
C GLY A 22 8.52 27.53 -7.74
N VAL A 23 7.23 27.81 -7.85
CA VAL A 23 6.31 27.54 -6.76
C VAL A 23 6.51 26.06 -6.48
N ALA A 24 7.11 25.75 -5.34
CA ALA A 24 7.24 24.37 -4.90
C ALA A 24 5.82 23.82 -4.86
N GLN A 25 5.48 23.00 -5.85
CA GLN A 25 4.17 22.36 -5.89
C GLN A 25 4.07 21.52 -4.62
N GLU A 26 3.16 21.87 -3.74
CA GLU A 26 2.92 21.10 -2.53
C GLU A 26 2.64 19.66 -2.95
N ARG A 27 3.43 18.73 -2.41
CA ARG A 27 3.28 17.32 -2.73
C ARG A 27 2.02 16.81 -2.02
N PRO A 28 1.10 16.14 -2.73
CA PRO A 28 -0.10 15.62 -2.11
C PRO A 28 0.25 14.49 -1.12
N ASN A 29 -0.46 14.41 -0.01
CA ASN A 29 -0.44 13.24 0.84
C ASN A 29 -1.12 12.08 0.12
N ILE A 30 -0.55 10.88 0.22
CA ILE A 30 -1.04 9.67 -0.45
C ILE A 30 -1.43 8.65 0.61
N ILE A 31 -2.70 8.26 0.65
CA ILE A 31 -3.22 7.22 1.54
C ILE A 31 -3.73 6.07 0.69
N VAL A 32 -3.17 4.88 0.89
CA VAL A 32 -3.66 3.63 0.32
C VAL A 32 -4.39 2.87 1.43
N PHE A 33 -5.71 2.83 1.36
CA PHE A 33 -6.55 2.10 2.30
C PHE A 33 -6.97 0.77 1.65
N LEU A 34 -6.34 -0.32 2.07
CA LEU A 34 -6.57 -1.66 1.52
C LEU A 34 -7.42 -2.49 2.49
N VAL A 35 -8.65 -2.76 2.12
CA VAL A 35 -9.54 -3.64 2.87
C VAL A 35 -9.30 -5.09 2.45
N ASP A 36 -9.01 -5.95 3.43
CA ASP A 36 -8.72 -7.37 3.20
C ASP A 36 -10.01 -8.17 3.03
N ASP A 37 -10.05 -9.04 2.04
CA ASP A 37 -11.16 -9.95 1.73
C ASP A 37 -12.54 -9.27 1.56
N MET A 38 -12.60 -7.98 1.22
CA MET A 38 -13.86 -7.28 0.93
C MET A 38 -14.32 -7.60 -0.49
N GLY A 39 -15.48 -8.20 -0.60
CA GLY A 39 -16.14 -8.42 -1.89
C GLY A 39 -16.79 -7.15 -2.46
N LEU A 40 -17.10 -7.18 -3.74
CA LEU A 40 -17.69 -6.06 -4.47
C LEU A 40 -19.03 -5.59 -3.88
N MET A 41 -19.74 -6.51 -3.22
CA MET A 41 -21.05 -6.27 -2.59
C MET A 41 -20.97 -6.04 -1.08
N ASP A 42 -19.77 -6.11 -0.46
CA ASP A 42 -19.61 -6.04 1.00
C ASP A 42 -19.49 -4.59 1.49
N THR A 43 -20.21 -3.68 0.82
CA THR A 43 -20.25 -2.24 1.12
C THR A 43 -21.59 -1.67 0.70
N SER A 44 -22.00 -0.56 1.28
CA SER A 44 -23.18 0.19 0.86
C SER A 44 -22.97 1.00 -0.44
N VAL A 45 -21.74 1.05 -0.96
CA VAL A 45 -21.41 1.70 -2.25
C VAL A 45 -21.73 0.75 -3.42
N PRO A 46 -22.54 1.15 -4.41
CA PRO A 46 -22.78 0.35 -5.59
C PRO A 46 -21.58 0.43 -6.56
N PHE A 47 -20.77 -0.61 -6.60
CA PHE A 47 -19.63 -0.71 -7.53
C PHE A 47 -19.98 -1.35 -8.89
N ILE A 48 -21.12 -2.03 -9.00
CA ILE A 48 -21.59 -2.56 -10.28
C ILE A 48 -22.08 -1.40 -11.14
N ALA A 49 -21.76 -1.45 -12.42
CA ALA A 49 -22.27 -0.52 -13.40
C ALA A 49 -23.12 -1.25 -14.45
N ASP A 50 -24.12 -0.57 -14.98
CA ASP A 50 -24.89 -1.01 -16.14
C ASP A 50 -24.11 -0.80 -17.46
N GLU A 51 -24.71 -1.14 -18.59
CA GLU A 51 -24.12 -0.98 -19.91
C GLU A 51 -23.79 0.48 -20.26
N SER A 52 -24.44 1.44 -19.60
CA SER A 52 -24.16 2.88 -19.77
C SER A 52 -23.09 3.41 -18.83
N GLY A 53 -22.55 2.55 -17.95
CA GLY A 53 -21.54 2.91 -16.95
C GLY A 53 -22.13 3.54 -15.69
N GLN A 54 -23.47 3.54 -15.51
CA GLN A 54 -24.09 4.08 -14.30
C GLN A 54 -24.09 3.06 -13.16
N PRO A 55 -23.85 3.50 -11.91
CA PRO A 55 -23.87 2.61 -10.75
C PRO A 55 -25.23 1.93 -10.58
N VAL A 56 -25.23 0.63 -10.41
CA VAL A 56 -26.43 -0.17 -10.12
C VAL A 56 -26.38 -0.69 -8.70
N ARG A 57 -27.38 -0.32 -7.90
CA ARG A 57 -27.50 -0.79 -6.52
C ARG A 57 -28.00 -2.23 -6.49
N HIS A 58 -27.26 -3.09 -5.78
CA HIS A 58 -27.65 -4.46 -5.55
C HIS A 58 -28.26 -4.62 -4.15
N PRO A 59 -29.24 -5.50 -3.91
CA PRO A 59 -29.85 -5.69 -2.59
C PRO A 59 -28.83 -5.97 -1.46
N LEU A 60 -27.71 -6.64 -1.74
CA LEU A 60 -26.67 -6.88 -0.76
C LEU A 60 -26.01 -5.58 -0.27
N ASN A 61 -25.99 -4.51 -1.05
CA ASN A 61 -25.48 -3.22 -0.59
C ASN A 61 -26.29 -2.63 0.56
N ASP A 62 -27.54 -3.08 0.75
CA ASP A 62 -28.43 -2.60 1.81
C ASP A 62 -28.14 -3.24 3.18
N TRP A 63 -27.38 -4.32 3.19
CA TRP A 63 -26.95 -5.00 4.43
C TRP A 63 -25.80 -4.29 5.13
N TYR A 64 -25.01 -3.53 4.38
CA TYR A 64 -23.80 -2.89 4.89
C TYR A 64 -24.04 -1.42 5.18
N HIS A 65 -23.42 -0.95 6.25
CA HIS A 65 -23.45 0.46 6.63
C HIS A 65 -22.05 1.05 6.58
N THR A 66 -21.68 1.59 5.40
CA THR A 66 -20.34 2.15 5.15
C THR A 66 -20.40 3.63 4.70
N PRO A 67 -20.92 4.55 5.56
CA PRO A 67 -21.22 5.94 5.17
C PRO A 67 -19.98 6.73 4.78
N ASN A 68 -18.80 6.42 5.35
CA ASN A 68 -17.55 7.08 4.98
C ASN A 68 -17.06 6.65 3.59
N MET A 69 -17.28 5.37 3.21
CA MET A 69 -16.99 4.91 1.85
C MET A 69 -17.92 5.56 0.84
N GLU A 70 -19.22 5.70 1.16
CA GLU A 70 -20.16 6.44 0.32
C GLU A 70 -19.75 7.90 0.13
N ARG A 71 -19.30 8.56 1.21
CA ARG A 71 -18.79 9.93 1.14
C ARG A 71 -17.58 10.04 0.24
N LEU A 72 -16.62 9.11 0.38
CA LEU A 72 -15.41 9.06 -0.44
C LEU A 72 -15.78 8.82 -1.92
N ALA A 73 -16.69 7.88 -2.19
CA ALA A 73 -17.17 7.58 -3.52
C ALA A 73 -17.83 8.79 -4.22
N LYS A 74 -18.56 9.62 -3.46
CA LYS A 74 -19.18 10.86 -3.98
C LYS A 74 -18.16 11.98 -4.25
N GLN A 75 -17.02 11.96 -3.58
CA GLN A 75 -15.97 12.98 -3.70
C GLN A 75 -14.86 12.60 -4.68
N GLY A 76 -14.78 11.32 -5.05
CA GLY A 76 -13.73 10.76 -5.87
C GLY A 76 -14.24 10.05 -7.11
N ILE A 77 -13.45 9.10 -7.58
CA ILE A 77 -13.76 8.25 -8.74
C ILE A 77 -13.92 6.82 -8.25
N CYS A 78 -15.02 6.17 -8.62
CA CYS A 78 -15.24 4.75 -8.43
C CYS A 78 -14.89 3.99 -9.70
N PHE A 79 -14.01 3.00 -9.59
CA PHE A 79 -13.70 2.10 -10.69
C PHE A 79 -14.61 0.87 -10.61
N SER A 80 -15.46 0.67 -11.59
CA SER A 80 -16.33 -0.52 -11.69
C SER A 80 -15.57 -1.77 -12.13
N THR A 81 -14.41 -1.59 -12.76
CA THR A 81 -13.59 -2.66 -13.33
C THR A 81 -12.16 -2.52 -12.84
N PHE A 82 -11.90 -3.03 -11.64
CA PHE A 82 -10.57 -3.05 -11.03
C PHE A 82 -10.33 -4.44 -10.42
N TYR A 83 -9.32 -5.15 -10.94
CA TYR A 83 -9.06 -6.54 -10.59
C TYR A 83 -7.86 -6.67 -9.68
N ALA A 84 -8.02 -7.42 -8.59
CA ALA A 84 -6.93 -7.93 -7.77
C ALA A 84 -6.35 -9.22 -8.39
N GLN A 85 -5.26 -9.71 -7.82
CA GLN A 85 -4.81 -11.09 -8.06
C GLN A 85 -5.71 -12.06 -7.29
N SER A 86 -5.56 -13.35 -7.55
CA SER A 86 -6.45 -14.39 -7.01
C SER A 86 -6.47 -14.51 -5.48
N VAL A 87 -5.38 -14.09 -4.81
CA VAL A 87 -5.25 -14.16 -3.34
C VAL A 87 -4.42 -12.99 -2.80
N SER A 88 -4.31 -12.92 -1.47
CA SER A 88 -3.70 -11.81 -0.71
C SER A 88 -2.27 -11.44 -1.13
N SER A 89 -1.30 -12.36 -0.99
CA SER A 89 0.11 -12.03 -1.20
C SER A 89 0.43 -11.56 -2.63
N PRO A 90 -0.08 -12.20 -3.70
CA PRO A 90 0.09 -11.70 -5.06
C PRO A 90 -0.48 -10.30 -5.27
N SER A 91 -1.70 -10.02 -4.73
CA SER A 91 -2.32 -8.70 -4.82
C SER A 91 -1.48 -7.64 -4.14
N ARG A 92 -1.00 -7.93 -2.92
CA ARG A 92 -0.16 -7.01 -2.13
C ARG A 92 1.19 -6.77 -2.78
N ALA A 93 1.84 -7.82 -3.29
CA ALA A 93 3.09 -7.70 -4.04
C ALA A 93 2.89 -6.88 -5.33
N SER A 94 1.77 -7.07 -6.04
CA SER A 94 1.44 -6.28 -7.23
C SER A 94 1.24 -4.80 -6.90
N ILE A 95 0.54 -4.47 -5.82
CA ILE A 95 0.37 -3.08 -5.36
C ILE A 95 1.72 -2.45 -5.02
N MET A 96 2.58 -3.17 -4.28
CA MET A 96 3.88 -2.65 -3.87
C MET A 96 4.85 -2.47 -5.05
N THR A 97 4.80 -3.31 -6.06
CA THR A 97 5.78 -3.32 -7.17
C THR A 97 5.27 -2.69 -8.47
N GLY A 98 3.97 -2.45 -8.60
CA GLY A 98 3.35 -2.06 -9.86
C GLY A 98 3.46 -3.14 -10.96
N GLN A 99 3.67 -4.40 -10.58
CA GLN A 99 3.93 -5.51 -11.50
C GLN A 99 2.85 -6.58 -11.41
N ASN A 100 2.65 -7.30 -12.50
CA ASN A 100 1.83 -8.51 -12.53
C ASN A 100 2.51 -9.64 -11.72
N ALA A 101 1.70 -10.56 -11.16
CA ALA A 101 2.17 -11.68 -10.34
C ALA A 101 3.21 -12.56 -11.06
N THR A 102 3.09 -12.77 -12.34
CA THR A 102 4.05 -13.53 -13.15
C THR A 102 5.43 -12.85 -13.24
N ARG A 103 5.46 -11.52 -13.13
CA ARG A 103 6.70 -10.74 -13.20
C ARG A 103 7.43 -10.67 -11.86
N HIS A 104 6.71 -10.39 -10.75
CA HIS A 104 7.34 -10.35 -9.43
C HIS A 104 7.51 -11.75 -8.79
N GLY A 105 6.93 -12.79 -9.38
CA GLY A 105 7.09 -14.19 -8.98
C GLY A 105 6.24 -14.64 -7.79
N VAL A 106 5.51 -13.75 -7.12
CA VAL A 106 4.57 -14.08 -6.04
C VAL A 106 3.23 -14.44 -6.67
N THR A 107 3.03 -15.70 -7.03
CA THR A 107 1.87 -16.14 -7.80
C THR A 107 0.82 -16.87 -6.95
N ASN A 108 1.11 -17.11 -5.68
CA ASN A 108 0.20 -17.77 -4.75
C ASN A 108 0.34 -17.16 -3.34
N TRP A 109 -0.56 -17.53 -2.44
CA TRP A 109 -0.54 -17.16 -1.04
C TRP A 109 0.77 -17.59 -0.37
N ILE A 110 1.41 -16.69 0.35
CA ILE A 110 2.64 -16.97 1.09
C ILE A 110 2.27 -17.54 2.45
N ASN A 111 2.72 -18.77 2.73
CA ASN A 111 2.62 -19.32 4.07
C ASN A 111 3.62 -18.61 5.00
N ALA A 112 3.14 -18.03 6.10
CA ALA A 112 3.96 -17.30 7.03
C ALA A 112 5.10 -18.14 7.63
N GLU A 113 4.84 -19.41 7.89
CA GLU A 113 5.71 -20.30 8.67
C GLU A 113 6.67 -21.12 7.81
N SER A 114 6.44 -21.19 6.51
CA SER A 114 7.22 -22.05 5.62
C SER A 114 7.52 -21.41 4.29
N ASN A 115 8.63 -21.83 3.68
CA ASN A 115 8.85 -21.60 2.27
C ASN A 115 7.68 -22.17 1.49
N ASN A 116 7.01 -21.34 0.70
CA ASN A 116 6.06 -21.81 -0.29
C ASN A 116 6.81 -22.54 -1.40
N ARG A 117 7.32 -23.70 -1.09
CA ARG A 117 7.82 -24.62 -2.11
C ARG A 117 6.63 -25.20 -2.83
N ASN A 118 6.49 -24.82 -4.08
CA ASN A 118 5.60 -25.53 -4.98
C ASN A 118 6.36 -26.70 -5.60
N PRO A 119 5.95 -27.97 -5.36
CA PRO A 119 6.60 -29.12 -5.98
C PRO A 119 6.37 -29.17 -7.50
N PHE A 120 5.43 -28.38 -8.02
CA PHE A 120 5.02 -28.39 -9.42
C PHE A 120 5.51 -27.16 -10.22
N GLY A 121 6.41 -26.37 -9.69
CA GLY A 121 6.93 -25.19 -10.37
C GLY A 121 8.45 -25.19 -10.47
N PRO A 122 9.02 -24.29 -11.31
CA PRO A 122 10.47 -24.09 -11.34
C PRO A 122 10.98 -23.70 -9.94
N PRO A 123 12.19 -24.15 -9.52
CA PRO A 123 12.78 -23.78 -8.23
C PRO A 123 12.87 -22.26 -8.01
N GLN A 124 12.95 -21.46 -9.08
CA GLN A 124 12.97 -20.01 -9.06
C GLN A 124 11.65 -19.41 -8.53
N TRP A 125 10.56 -20.15 -8.58
CA TRP A 125 9.25 -19.76 -8.06
C TRP A 125 9.07 -20.13 -6.57
N ASN A 126 10.14 -20.30 -5.85
CA ASN A 126 10.09 -20.39 -4.40
C ASN A 126 9.73 -19.01 -3.83
N TRP A 127 8.46 -18.79 -3.61
CA TRP A 127 7.88 -17.50 -3.20
C TRP A 127 8.24 -17.20 -1.74
N LYS A 128 9.36 -16.52 -1.58
CA LYS A 128 9.73 -15.95 -0.27
C LYS A 128 9.10 -14.58 -0.05
N GLY A 129 8.49 -14.01 -1.09
CA GLY A 129 7.91 -12.68 -1.08
C GLY A 129 8.83 -11.62 -1.70
N LEU A 130 8.57 -10.38 -1.33
CA LEU A 130 9.35 -9.24 -1.80
C LEU A 130 10.75 -9.24 -1.18
N ARG A 131 11.72 -8.66 -1.90
CA ARG A 131 13.12 -8.54 -1.48
C ARG A 131 13.55 -7.07 -1.42
N LYS A 132 14.61 -6.81 -0.69
CA LYS A 132 15.18 -5.46 -0.51
C LYS A 132 15.63 -4.81 -1.81
N ASP A 133 16.04 -5.61 -2.80
CA ASP A 133 16.55 -5.15 -4.08
C ASP A 133 15.43 -4.79 -5.09
N MET A 134 14.19 -5.14 -4.78
CA MET A 134 13.07 -4.85 -5.67
C MET A 134 12.66 -3.38 -5.62
N PRO A 135 12.35 -2.78 -6.78
CA PRO A 135 11.69 -1.48 -6.82
C PRO A 135 10.27 -1.62 -6.28
N THR A 136 9.95 -0.84 -5.26
CA THR A 136 8.63 -0.83 -4.63
C THR A 136 8.09 0.59 -4.55
N MET A 137 6.78 0.72 -4.55
CA MET A 137 6.11 2.02 -4.43
C MET A 137 6.60 2.81 -3.20
N PRO A 138 6.65 2.24 -1.98
CA PRO A 138 7.14 3.00 -0.82
C PRO A 138 8.60 3.43 -0.99
N ARG A 139 9.47 2.62 -1.57
CA ARG A 139 10.86 3.00 -1.83
C ARG A 139 10.98 4.17 -2.81
N VAL A 140 10.19 4.15 -3.89
CA VAL A 140 10.17 5.25 -4.86
C VAL A 140 9.68 6.55 -4.20
N LEU A 141 8.62 6.46 -3.40
CA LEU A 141 8.10 7.61 -2.65
C LEU A 141 9.09 8.11 -1.61
N GLN A 142 9.75 7.23 -0.87
CA GLN A 142 10.80 7.57 0.08
C GLN A 142 11.96 8.33 -0.60
N GLN A 143 12.43 7.84 -1.75
CA GLN A 143 13.46 8.51 -2.56
C GLN A 143 13.00 9.87 -3.09
N ALA A 144 11.69 10.03 -3.30
CA ALA A 144 11.09 11.32 -3.65
C ALA A 144 10.87 12.24 -2.44
N GLY A 145 11.29 11.84 -1.23
CA GLY A 145 11.22 12.64 -0.01
C GLY A 145 9.89 12.55 0.74
N TYR A 146 9.09 11.54 0.48
CA TYR A 146 7.92 11.23 1.29
C TYR A 146 8.32 10.48 2.55
N LYS A 147 7.62 10.75 3.65
CA LYS A 147 7.59 9.85 4.82
C LYS A 147 6.66 8.70 4.51
N THR A 148 7.17 7.46 4.55
CA THR A 148 6.41 6.28 4.17
C THR A 148 6.02 5.46 5.41
N ILE A 149 4.72 5.22 5.58
CA ILE A 149 4.14 4.61 6.79
C ILE A 149 3.31 3.40 6.38
N HIS A 150 3.57 2.27 7.02
CA HIS A 150 2.77 1.06 6.91
C HIS A 150 2.10 0.76 8.25
N VAL A 151 0.80 0.49 8.22
CA VAL A 151 0.03 0.06 9.40
C VAL A 151 -0.89 -1.08 9.01
N GLY A 152 -0.83 -2.19 9.72
CA GLY A 152 -1.68 -3.35 9.52
C GLY A 152 -1.02 -4.51 8.78
N LYS A 153 -1.81 -5.35 8.14
CA LYS A 153 -1.35 -6.56 7.44
C LYS A 153 -0.37 -6.23 6.30
N ALA A 154 0.84 -6.71 6.39
CA ALA A 154 1.85 -6.64 5.33
C ALA A 154 1.77 -7.85 4.38
N HIS A 155 2.12 -9.02 4.86
CA HIS A 155 2.10 -10.28 4.10
C HIS A 155 2.89 -10.18 2.78
N PHE A 156 4.00 -9.43 2.79
CA PHE A 156 4.88 -9.25 1.63
C PHE A 156 5.95 -10.32 1.51
N GLY A 157 6.15 -11.12 2.55
CA GLY A 157 7.09 -12.22 2.61
C GLY A 157 6.81 -13.14 3.79
N CYS A 158 7.33 -14.35 3.75
CA CYS A 158 7.23 -15.30 4.87
C CYS A 158 8.16 -14.89 6.04
N MET A 159 7.94 -15.44 7.20
CA MET A 159 8.79 -15.26 8.38
C MET A 159 10.25 -15.62 8.07
N GLY A 160 11.19 -14.81 8.53
CA GLY A 160 12.62 -14.94 8.25
C GLY A 160 13.04 -14.52 6.84
N SER A 161 12.11 -14.05 5.98
CA SER A 161 12.46 -13.46 4.68
C SER A 161 12.60 -11.93 4.77
N GLU A 162 13.20 -11.32 3.75
CA GLU A 162 13.35 -9.86 3.70
C GLU A 162 11.99 -9.14 3.67
N GLY A 163 11.02 -9.68 2.95
CA GLY A 163 9.67 -9.14 2.83
C GLY A 163 8.79 -9.33 4.06
N GLU A 164 9.26 -10.05 5.09
CA GLU A 164 8.56 -10.11 6.37
C GLU A 164 8.41 -8.72 7.00
N ASN A 165 9.48 -7.92 6.94
CA ASN A 165 9.49 -6.59 7.53
C ASN A 165 9.31 -5.51 6.46
N PRO A 166 8.20 -4.74 6.50
CA PRO A 166 7.95 -3.62 5.59
C PRO A 166 9.06 -2.57 5.50
N LEU A 167 9.85 -2.38 6.56
CA LEU A 167 10.98 -1.44 6.53
C LEU A 167 12.02 -1.86 5.46
N ASN A 168 12.15 -3.14 5.18
CA ASN A 168 13.07 -3.64 4.17
C ASN A 168 12.69 -3.28 2.73
N ILE A 169 11.43 -2.96 2.50
CA ILE A 169 10.90 -2.65 1.16
C ILE A 169 10.59 -1.17 0.95
N GLY A 170 11.06 -0.29 1.85
CA GLY A 170 11.02 1.15 1.67
C GLY A 170 10.02 1.90 2.52
N PHE A 171 9.44 1.28 3.54
CA PHE A 171 8.70 2.01 4.56
C PHE A 171 9.65 2.54 5.64
N ASP A 172 9.39 3.77 6.14
CA ASP A 172 10.12 4.38 7.26
C ASP A 172 9.52 3.96 8.61
N VAL A 173 8.23 3.65 8.62
CA VAL A 173 7.49 3.21 9.80
C VAL A 173 6.73 1.95 9.45
N ASN A 174 6.75 0.99 10.36
CA ASN A 174 5.91 -0.21 10.29
C ASN A 174 5.24 -0.44 11.64
N ILE A 175 3.94 -0.63 11.63
CA ILE A 175 3.14 -1.02 12.79
C ILE A 175 2.26 -2.20 12.39
N ALA A 176 2.34 -3.27 13.11
CA ALA A 176 1.56 -4.49 12.91
C ALA A 176 1.85 -5.26 11.61
N GLY A 177 2.78 -4.77 10.79
CA GLY A 177 3.16 -5.45 9.54
C GLY A 177 4.17 -6.57 9.76
N SER A 178 3.85 -7.76 9.29
CA SER A 178 4.71 -8.94 9.39
C SER A 178 4.41 -9.95 8.28
N GLY A 179 5.05 -11.11 8.32
CA GLY A 179 4.81 -12.22 7.38
C GLY A 179 3.48 -12.95 7.57
N ILE A 180 2.71 -12.65 8.62
CA ILE A 180 1.44 -13.32 8.87
C ILE A 180 0.34 -12.87 7.91
N GLY A 181 -0.42 -13.83 7.39
CA GLY A 181 -1.51 -13.55 6.45
C GLY A 181 -2.83 -13.19 7.11
N HIS A 182 -3.03 -13.55 8.38
CA HIS A 182 -4.19 -13.17 9.19
C HIS A 182 -3.84 -13.30 10.67
N PRO A 183 -4.49 -12.54 11.58
CA PRO A 183 -4.26 -12.64 13.01
C PRO A 183 -4.83 -13.96 13.57
N GLY A 184 -4.35 -14.37 14.71
CA GLY A 184 -4.91 -15.51 15.45
C GLY A 184 -6.20 -15.16 16.19
N SER A 185 -6.39 -13.86 16.54
CA SER A 185 -7.59 -13.30 17.15
C SER A 185 -7.73 -11.83 16.79
N TYR A 186 -8.92 -11.26 17.01
CA TYR A 186 -9.25 -9.88 16.62
C TYR A 186 -9.43 -8.92 17.80
N TYR A 187 -9.31 -9.39 19.03
CA TYR A 187 -9.46 -8.58 20.23
C TYR A 187 -8.16 -8.53 21.04
N GLY A 188 -7.92 -7.39 21.66
CA GLY A 188 -6.78 -7.17 22.54
C GLY A 188 -6.77 -8.11 23.75
N GLU A 189 -7.92 -8.54 24.23
CA GLU A 189 -8.08 -9.56 25.30
C GLU A 189 -7.25 -10.80 25.01
N TRP A 190 -7.14 -11.19 23.74
CA TRP A 190 -6.38 -12.35 23.26
C TRP A 190 -5.03 -11.97 22.66
N GLY A 191 -4.58 -10.71 22.85
CA GLY A 191 -3.30 -10.23 22.33
C GLY A 191 -3.17 -10.34 20.82
N TYR A 192 -4.28 -10.28 20.08
CA TYR A 192 -4.38 -10.38 18.61
C TYR A 192 -3.73 -11.61 18.00
N GLY A 193 -3.43 -12.62 18.77
CA GLY A 193 -2.70 -13.79 18.29
C GLY A 193 -2.90 -15.05 19.08
N HIS A 194 -3.56 -14.94 20.22
CA HIS A 194 -3.72 -16.07 21.10
C HIS A 194 -5.11 -16.69 21.00
N ILE A 195 -5.17 -17.89 20.45
CA ILE A 195 -6.25 -18.83 20.74
C ILE A 195 -5.62 -19.94 21.61
N LYS A 196 -6.05 -20.07 22.85
CA LYS A 196 -5.63 -21.15 23.77
C LYS A 196 -4.09 -21.27 23.95
N GLY A 197 -3.38 -20.16 24.12
CA GLY A 197 -1.94 -20.17 24.41
C GLY A 197 -1.03 -20.40 23.20
N GLN A 198 -1.55 -20.48 22.00
CA GLN A 198 -0.74 -20.53 20.78
C GLN A 198 -0.39 -19.12 20.33
N LYS A 199 0.88 -18.71 20.44
CA LYS A 199 1.40 -17.43 19.96
C LYS A 199 1.56 -17.32 18.43
N ILE A 200 1.15 -18.36 17.74
CA ILE A 200 1.22 -18.46 16.29
C ILE A 200 0.29 -17.42 15.71
N ARG A 201 0.82 -16.42 14.98
CA ARG A 201 0.09 -15.33 14.33
C ARG A 201 -0.31 -14.17 15.25
N ALA A 202 0.49 -13.91 16.30
CA ALA A 202 0.35 -12.67 17.06
C ALA A 202 0.72 -11.47 16.18
N VAL A 203 -0.15 -10.47 16.15
CA VAL A 203 0.12 -9.21 15.47
C VAL A 203 1.13 -8.40 16.30
N PRO A 204 2.29 -8.02 15.74
CA PRO A 204 3.29 -7.28 16.49
C PRO A 204 2.90 -5.82 16.73
N ASP A 205 3.65 -5.13 17.59
CA ASP A 205 3.60 -3.67 17.82
C ASP A 205 2.29 -3.15 18.45
N LEU A 206 1.41 -4.03 18.91
CA LEU A 206 0.12 -3.70 19.51
C LEU A 206 0.00 -4.11 20.98
N GLU A 207 1.12 -4.37 21.67
CA GLU A 207 1.17 -4.89 23.04
C GLU A 207 0.45 -3.99 24.03
N LYS A 208 0.38 -2.68 23.80
CA LYS A 208 -0.34 -1.72 24.66
C LYS A 208 -1.85 -1.91 24.70
N TYR A 209 -2.41 -2.63 23.73
CA TYR A 209 -3.83 -2.99 23.69
C TYR A 209 -4.12 -4.37 24.24
N HIS A 210 -3.08 -5.15 24.61
CA HIS A 210 -3.28 -6.49 25.17
C HIS A 210 -4.04 -6.42 26.51
N GLY A 211 -4.98 -7.34 26.69
CA GLY A 211 -5.84 -7.38 27.87
C GLY A 211 -7.03 -6.41 27.81
N THR A 212 -7.24 -5.70 26.70
CA THR A 212 -8.40 -4.82 26.48
C THR A 212 -9.40 -5.44 25.52
N ASP A 213 -10.60 -4.90 25.46
CA ASP A 213 -11.65 -5.24 24.49
C ASP A 213 -11.49 -4.52 23.13
N THR A 214 -10.35 -3.86 22.92
CA THR A 214 -10.09 -3.11 21.68
C THR A 214 -10.03 -4.05 20.48
N PHE A 215 -10.87 -3.80 19.48
CA PHE A 215 -10.86 -4.55 18.24
C PHE A 215 -9.65 -4.20 17.38
N LEU A 216 -9.10 -5.16 16.63
CA LEU A 216 -7.87 -4.98 15.86
C LEU A 216 -7.94 -3.79 14.89
N SER A 217 -9.04 -3.64 14.14
CA SER A 217 -9.18 -2.51 13.21
C SER A 217 -9.24 -1.16 13.91
N GLU A 218 -9.76 -1.11 15.14
CA GLU A 218 -9.75 0.10 15.96
C GLU A 218 -8.32 0.44 16.41
N ALA A 219 -7.58 -0.54 16.94
CA ALA A 219 -6.19 -0.35 17.33
C ALA A 219 -5.34 0.14 16.14
N LEU A 220 -5.47 -0.49 14.98
CA LEU A 220 -4.77 -0.09 13.76
C LEU A 220 -5.14 1.32 13.30
N THR A 221 -6.42 1.70 13.42
CA THR A 221 -6.89 3.05 13.06
C THR A 221 -6.30 4.11 13.99
N ILE A 222 -6.25 3.84 15.30
CA ILE A 222 -5.62 4.74 16.28
C ILE A 222 -4.14 4.93 15.96
N GLU A 223 -3.42 3.83 15.68
CA GLU A 223 -2.00 3.90 15.33
C GLU A 223 -1.76 4.64 14.00
N ALA A 224 -2.56 4.36 12.99
CA ALA A 224 -2.46 5.05 11.70
C ALA A 224 -2.67 6.57 11.86
N ASN A 225 -3.71 6.98 12.58
CA ASN A 225 -3.98 8.40 12.85
C ASN A 225 -2.84 9.06 13.62
N ARG A 226 -2.24 8.35 14.59
CA ARG A 226 -1.10 8.85 15.35
C ARG A 226 0.11 9.10 14.46
N GLU A 227 0.44 8.17 13.58
CA GLU A 227 1.59 8.31 12.68
C GLU A 227 1.35 9.34 11.57
N ILE A 228 0.13 9.44 11.05
CA ILE A 228 -0.27 10.50 10.12
C ILE A 228 -0.10 11.88 10.78
N THR A 229 -0.62 12.05 12.01
CA THR A 229 -0.49 13.33 12.75
C THR A 229 0.96 13.74 13.00
N LYS A 230 1.88 12.78 13.15
CA LYS A 230 3.31 13.08 13.30
C LYS A 230 3.99 13.47 11.99
N ALA A 231 3.42 13.04 10.85
CA ALA A 231 4.01 13.21 9.54
C ALA A 231 3.54 14.49 8.82
N VAL A 232 2.46 15.10 9.28
CA VAL A 232 1.85 16.34 8.76
C VAL A 232 2.13 17.49 9.72
#